data_e01b5e6a3f299d9c3ed708dca6a24a52
#
_entry.id   e01b5e6a3f299d9c3ed708dca6a24a52
#
_cell.length_a   1.000
_cell.length_b   1.000
_cell.length_c   1.000
_cell.angle_alpha   90.00
_cell.angle_beta   90.00
_cell.angle_gamma   90.00
#
_symmetry.space_group_name_H-M   'P 1'
#
loop_
_entity.id
_entity.type
_entity.pdbx_description
1 polymer ?
#
loop_
_entity_poly.entity_id
_entity_poly.type
_entity_poly.pdbx_seq_one_letter_code
_entity_poly.pdbx_strand_id
1 'polypeptide(L)'
;ERLADSPHLAEIREYSMRGMPIYAECGGFMVLCQELQINGKQYPMTGIFPARAEFCPRPQGLGYVEATVEAENPFHPVGALLRGHEFHYSRCVALGELEPTLRLSPGVGMSGPGHRAKGLAAEGPDNLKSRDGLLVRNTFAAYTHLFAPAVPHWAARFAAACRKNA
;
A
#
# COMPACT_ATOMS: atom_id res chain seq x y z
N GLU A 1 4.20 -16.16 10.52
CA GLU A 1 3.96 -16.55 11.92
C GLU A 1 4.59 -15.55 12.88
N ARG A 2 5.91 -15.51 13.04
CA ARG A 2 6.59 -14.67 14.06
C ARG A 2 6.16 -13.19 14.07
N LEU A 3 5.84 -12.61 12.90
CA LEU A 3 5.37 -11.23 12.81
C LEU A 3 3.91 -11.10 13.31
N ALA A 4 3.04 -12.04 12.94
CA ALA A 4 1.64 -12.03 13.36
C ALA A 4 1.46 -12.16 14.89
N ASP A 5 2.45 -12.75 15.56
CA ASP A 5 2.47 -12.89 17.02
C ASP A 5 3.18 -11.71 17.72
N SER A 6 3.62 -10.69 16.95
CA SER A 6 4.37 -9.56 17.51
C SER A 6 3.44 -8.59 18.24
N PRO A 7 3.75 -8.19 19.49
CA PRO A 7 3.00 -7.16 20.20
C PRO A 7 3.06 -5.79 19.52
N HIS A 8 4.09 -5.53 18.72
CA HIS A 8 4.28 -4.26 18.02
C HIS A 8 3.21 -3.99 16.96
N LEU A 9 2.49 -5.01 16.47
CA LEU A 9 1.37 -4.78 15.55
C LEU A 9 0.27 -3.93 16.20
N ALA A 10 -0.05 -4.21 17.46
CA ALA A 10 -1.03 -3.43 18.23
C ALA A 10 -0.53 -2.01 18.50
N GLU A 11 0.74 -1.86 18.84
CA GLU A 11 1.36 -0.54 19.06
C GLU A 11 1.33 0.33 17.80
N ILE A 12 1.71 -0.22 16.63
CA ILE A 12 1.65 0.48 15.34
C ILE A 12 0.21 0.93 15.04
N ARG A 13 -0.77 0.05 15.29
CA ARG A 13 -2.18 0.40 15.13
C ARG A 13 -2.58 1.55 16.05
N GLU A 14 -2.21 1.50 17.31
CA GLU A 14 -2.52 2.54 18.28
C GLU A 14 -1.94 3.90 17.87
N TYR A 15 -0.66 3.95 17.47
CA TYR A 15 -0.03 5.17 16.98
C TYR A 15 -0.71 5.72 15.73
N SER A 16 -1.07 4.87 14.79
CA SER A 16 -1.84 5.27 13.61
C SER A 16 -3.19 5.89 14.00
N MET A 17 -3.91 5.26 14.91
CA MET A 17 -5.22 5.73 15.38
C MET A 17 -5.14 7.04 16.18
N ARG A 18 -3.99 7.33 16.77
CA ARG A 18 -3.68 8.64 17.40
C ARG A 18 -3.27 9.70 16.37
N GLY A 19 -3.13 9.35 15.10
CA GLY A 19 -2.79 10.26 14.03
C GLY A 19 -1.28 10.40 13.76
N MET A 20 -0.44 9.55 14.34
CA MET A 20 0.99 9.54 14.01
C MET A 20 1.17 9.33 12.51
N PRO A 21 1.98 10.16 11.83
CA PRO A 21 2.29 9.96 10.43
C PRO A 21 3.09 8.66 10.21
N ILE A 22 2.53 7.78 9.38
CA ILE A 22 3.17 6.53 9.00
C ILE A 22 3.20 6.47 7.47
N TYR A 23 4.37 6.22 6.91
CA TYR A 23 4.58 6.01 5.48
C TYR A 23 5.19 4.63 5.27
N ALA A 24 4.54 3.78 4.50
CA ALA A 24 4.99 2.41 4.30
C ALA A 24 4.94 2.01 2.82
N GLU A 25 5.86 1.14 2.41
CA GLU A 25 5.95 0.64 1.05
C GLU A 25 6.02 -0.89 1.04
N CYS A 26 5.40 -1.51 0.04
CA CYS A 26 5.48 -2.95 -0.29
C CYS A 26 5.23 -3.86 0.94
N GLY A 27 6.26 -4.44 1.53
CA GLY A 27 6.15 -5.25 2.76
C GLY A 27 5.47 -4.50 3.90
N GLY A 28 5.75 -3.21 4.04
CA GLY A 28 5.09 -2.34 5.01
C GLY A 28 3.59 -2.21 4.76
N PHE A 29 3.16 -2.11 3.50
CA PHE A 29 1.74 -2.15 3.15
C PHE A 29 1.06 -3.43 3.66
N MET A 30 1.68 -4.61 3.43
CA MET A 30 1.13 -5.88 3.89
C MET A 30 0.97 -5.94 5.42
N VAL A 31 1.93 -5.39 6.16
CA VAL A 31 1.86 -5.28 7.64
C VAL A 31 0.71 -4.39 8.08
N LEU A 32 0.38 -3.35 7.34
CA LEU A 32 -0.70 -2.42 7.68
C LEU A 32 -2.10 -2.91 7.27
N CYS A 33 -2.20 -3.98 6.46
CA CYS A 33 -3.45 -4.64 6.14
C CYS A 33 -4.11 -5.30 7.37
N GLN A 34 -5.35 -5.69 7.23
CA GLN A 34 -6.05 -6.51 8.22
C GLN A 34 -5.48 -7.92 8.29
N GLU A 35 -5.10 -8.48 7.15
CA GLU A 35 -4.69 -9.87 7.03
C GLU A 35 -3.71 -10.06 5.88
N LEU A 36 -2.75 -10.95 6.07
CA LEU A 36 -1.87 -11.47 5.03
C LEU A 36 -2.11 -12.97 4.85
N GLN A 37 -2.42 -13.38 3.63
CA GLN A 37 -2.58 -14.79 3.25
C GLN A 37 -1.31 -15.31 2.57
N ILE A 38 -0.77 -16.44 3.06
CA ILE A 38 0.40 -17.12 2.50
C ILE A 38 0.11 -18.61 2.41
N ASN A 39 0.16 -19.19 1.22
CA ASN A 39 -0.10 -20.62 0.98
C ASN A 39 -1.44 -21.10 1.61
N GLY A 40 -2.49 -20.31 1.48
CA GLY A 40 -3.80 -20.61 2.03
C GLY A 40 -3.95 -20.38 3.54
N LYS A 41 -2.87 -20.06 4.25
CA LYS A 41 -2.90 -19.75 5.69
C LYS A 41 -3.03 -18.24 5.89
N GLN A 42 -3.88 -17.85 6.81
CA GLN A 42 -4.18 -16.46 7.15
C GLN A 42 -3.40 -16.02 8.39
N TYR A 43 -2.84 -14.82 8.32
CA TYR A 43 -2.08 -14.20 9.39
C TYR A 43 -2.65 -12.82 9.68
N PRO A 44 -3.15 -12.57 10.90
CA PRO A 44 -3.60 -11.23 11.27
C PRO A 44 -2.42 -10.26 11.27
N MET A 45 -2.67 -9.04 10.79
CA MET A 45 -1.72 -7.94 10.76
C MET A 45 -2.25 -6.77 11.60
N THR A 46 -1.78 -5.53 11.38
CA THR A 46 -2.21 -4.40 12.21
C THR A 46 -3.70 -4.08 12.08
N GLY A 47 -4.32 -4.37 10.93
CA GLY A 47 -5.71 -4.02 10.64
C GLY A 47 -5.97 -2.51 10.55
N ILE A 48 -4.95 -1.70 10.25
CA ILE A 48 -5.14 -0.26 9.97
C ILE A 48 -5.94 -0.09 8.70
N PHE A 49 -5.54 -0.80 7.63
CA PHE A 49 -6.33 -0.86 6.40
C PHE A 49 -7.29 -2.06 6.45
N PRO A 50 -8.58 -1.88 6.14
CA PRO A 50 -9.54 -2.98 5.97
C PRO A 50 -9.28 -3.69 4.63
N ALA A 51 -8.06 -4.17 4.46
CA ALA A 51 -7.55 -4.80 3.25
C ALA A 51 -6.95 -6.16 3.59
N ARG A 52 -7.05 -7.09 2.65
CA ARG A 52 -6.39 -8.38 2.71
C ARG A 52 -5.40 -8.51 1.58
N ALA A 53 -4.15 -8.83 1.91
CA ALA A 53 -3.11 -9.13 0.95
C ALA A 53 -2.90 -10.65 0.83
N GLU A 54 -2.60 -11.12 -0.38
CA GLU A 54 -2.25 -12.51 -0.66
C GLU A 54 -0.85 -12.56 -1.25
N PHE A 55 0.00 -13.41 -0.69
CA PHE A 55 1.33 -13.69 -1.25
C PHE A 55 1.21 -14.71 -2.39
N CYS A 56 1.83 -14.41 -3.52
CA CYS A 56 1.78 -15.20 -4.74
C CYS A 56 3.16 -15.77 -5.08
N PRO A 57 3.23 -16.96 -5.74
CA PRO A 57 4.51 -17.56 -6.12
C PRO A 57 5.20 -16.86 -7.30
N ARG A 58 4.49 -15.98 -7.99
CA ARG A 58 5.00 -15.20 -9.13
C ARG A 58 4.92 -13.70 -8.84
N PRO A 59 5.80 -12.86 -9.43
CA PRO A 59 5.69 -11.41 -9.32
C PRO A 59 4.30 -10.92 -9.72
N GLN A 60 3.74 -10.03 -8.93
CA GLN A 60 2.45 -9.39 -9.17
C GLN A 60 2.60 -7.97 -9.70
N GLY A 61 3.69 -7.29 -9.39
CA GLY A 61 4.14 -6.04 -9.98
C GLY A 61 5.64 -6.10 -10.21
N LEU A 62 6.09 -5.66 -11.39
CA LEU A 62 7.50 -5.64 -11.77
C LEU A 62 7.74 -4.56 -12.82
N GLY A 63 8.51 -3.54 -12.48
CA GLY A 63 8.94 -2.51 -13.41
C GLY A 63 8.85 -1.11 -12.84
N TYR A 64 9.23 -0.14 -13.68
CA TYR A 64 9.08 1.27 -13.32
C TYR A 64 7.62 1.70 -13.39
N VAL A 65 7.25 2.61 -12.50
CA VAL A 65 5.90 3.18 -12.44
C VAL A 65 5.94 4.70 -12.38
N GLU A 66 4.93 5.32 -12.95
CA GLU A 66 4.56 6.70 -12.68
C GLU A 66 3.17 6.70 -12.02
N ALA A 67 3.07 7.34 -10.87
CA ALA A 67 1.85 7.40 -10.08
C ALA A 67 1.38 8.85 -9.97
N THR A 68 0.17 9.13 -10.44
CA THR A 68 -0.51 10.41 -10.22
C THR A 68 -1.29 10.37 -8.92
N VAL A 69 -1.09 11.36 -8.08
CA VAL A 69 -1.84 11.52 -6.82
C VAL A 69 -3.24 12.07 -7.15
N GLU A 70 -4.28 11.29 -6.88
CA GLU A 70 -5.68 11.66 -7.20
C GLU A 70 -6.48 12.11 -5.97
N ALA A 71 -6.03 11.80 -4.76
CA ALA A 71 -6.70 12.20 -3.53
C ALA A 71 -5.74 12.87 -2.54
N GLU A 72 -6.28 13.74 -1.71
CA GLU A 72 -5.49 14.41 -0.69
C GLU A 72 -4.87 13.44 0.30
N ASN A 73 -3.60 13.65 0.60
CA ASN A 73 -2.88 12.97 1.66
C ASN A 73 -1.76 13.86 2.23
N PRO A 74 -1.28 13.57 3.43
CA PRO A 74 -0.31 14.45 4.09
C PRO A 74 1.07 14.48 3.41
N PHE A 75 1.41 13.47 2.61
CA PHE A 75 2.77 13.27 2.08
C PHE A 75 2.94 13.79 0.66
N HIS A 76 1.88 13.81 -0.14
CA HIS A 76 1.93 14.18 -1.55
C HIS A 76 0.79 15.11 -1.92
N PRO A 77 1.04 16.21 -2.65
CA PRO A 77 -0.03 17.07 -3.13
C PRO A 77 -0.82 16.38 -4.26
N VAL A 78 -2.12 16.66 -4.34
CA VAL A 78 -2.95 16.20 -5.47
C VAL A 78 -2.39 16.71 -6.78
N GLY A 79 -2.39 15.85 -7.79
CA GLY A 79 -1.81 16.11 -9.12
C GLY A 79 -0.30 15.90 -9.20
N ALA A 80 0.39 15.61 -8.08
CA ALA A 80 1.82 15.28 -8.14
C ALA A 80 2.05 13.98 -8.90
N LEU A 81 3.12 13.98 -9.70
CA LEU A 81 3.62 12.79 -10.37
C LEU A 81 4.77 12.20 -9.54
N LEU A 82 4.58 10.97 -9.10
CA LEU A 82 5.55 10.20 -8.33
C LEU A 82 6.22 9.19 -9.25
N ARG A 83 7.54 9.11 -9.21
CA ARG A 83 8.31 8.11 -9.94
C ARG A 83 8.87 7.07 -8.99
N GLY A 84 8.73 5.81 -9.35
CA GLY A 84 9.17 4.71 -8.52
C GLY A 84 9.24 3.41 -9.31
N HIS A 85 9.17 2.30 -8.58
CA HIS A 85 9.09 0.98 -9.18
C HIS A 85 8.19 0.07 -8.37
N GLU A 86 7.64 -0.94 -9.00
CA GLU A 86 6.99 -2.07 -8.37
C GLU A 86 7.92 -3.28 -8.39
N PHE A 87 8.02 -3.98 -7.26
CA PHE A 87 8.66 -5.29 -7.16
C PHE A 87 8.01 -6.06 -6.02
N HIS A 88 6.85 -6.66 -6.28
CA HIS A 88 6.13 -7.37 -5.24
C HIS A 88 5.53 -8.70 -5.72
N TYR A 89 5.48 -9.67 -4.80
CA TYR A 89 4.93 -11.01 -4.97
C TYR A 89 3.58 -11.16 -4.27
N SER A 90 2.95 -10.06 -3.89
CA SER A 90 1.64 -10.06 -3.25
C SER A 90 0.68 -9.14 -3.99
N ARG A 91 -0.60 -9.34 -3.77
CA ARG A 91 -1.68 -8.51 -4.31
C ARG A 91 -2.74 -8.27 -3.24
N CYS A 92 -3.51 -7.22 -3.39
CA CYS A 92 -4.70 -6.97 -2.60
C CYS A 92 -5.87 -7.78 -3.19
N VAL A 93 -6.45 -8.68 -2.41
CA VAL A 93 -7.55 -9.55 -2.84
C VAL A 93 -8.90 -9.13 -2.27
N ALA A 94 -8.89 -8.28 -1.27
CA ALA A 94 -10.09 -7.66 -0.72
C ALA A 94 -9.75 -6.28 -0.15
N LEU A 95 -10.63 -5.33 -0.37
CA LEU A 95 -10.56 -3.98 0.18
C LEU A 95 -11.96 -3.61 0.70
N GLY A 96 -12.01 -3.05 1.93
CA GLY A 96 -13.23 -2.47 2.47
C GLY A 96 -13.54 -1.11 1.85
N GLU A 97 -14.25 -0.27 2.57
CA GLU A 97 -14.70 1.06 2.09
C GLU A 97 -13.56 2.09 2.02
N LEU A 98 -12.48 1.75 1.30
CA LEU A 98 -11.38 2.66 0.99
C LEU A 98 -11.16 2.74 -0.51
N GLU A 99 -10.82 3.94 -0.98
CA GLU A 99 -10.40 4.15 -2.36
C GLU A 99 -8.89 4.41 -2.42
N PRO A 100 -8.18 3.76 -3.36
CA PRO A 100 -6.78 4.05 -3.59
C PRO A 100 -6.57 5.49 -4.04
N THR A 101 -5.51 6.12 -3.55
CA THR A 101 -5.22 7.54 -3.76
C THR A 101 -4.30 7.81 -4.95
N LEU A 102 -3.71 6.76 -5.52
CA LEU A 102 -2.78 6.83 -6.64
C LEU A 102 -3.34 6.12 -7.87
N ARG A 103 -3.13 6.73 -9.04
CA ARG A 103 -3.32 6.10 -10.36
C ARG A 103 -1.96 5.86 -11.01
N LEU A 104 -1.71 4.62 -11.44
CA LEU A 104 -0.46 4.23 -12.09
C LEU A 104 -0.59 4.25 -13.62
N SER A 105 0.44 4.79 -14.30
CA SER A 105 0.54 4.75 -15.75
C SER A 105 2.00 5.06 -16.21
N PRO A 106 2.85 4.07 -16.51
CA PRO A 106 2.59 2.64 -16.37
C PRO A 106 2.55 2.17 -14.91
N GLY A 107 2.03 0.95 -14.68
CA GLY A 107 2.01 0.28 -13.41
C GLY A 107 0.84 -0.70 -13.29
N VAL A 108 1.01 -1.71 -12.47
CA VAL A 108 0.01 -2.77 -12.22
C VAL A 108 -0.85 -2.42 -11.02
N GLY A 109 -0.22 -1.96 -9.94
CA GLY A 109 -0.90 -1.56 -8.72
C GLY A 109 -1.28 -2.73 -7.81
N MET A 110 -2.26 -2.45 -6.96
CA MET A 110 -2.60 -3.32 -5.83
C MET A 110 -3.27 -4.65 -6.25
N SER A 111 -3.97 -4.69 -7.37
CA SER A 111 -4.68 -5.90 -7.83
C SER A 111 -3.77 -6.96 -8.43
N GLY A 112 -2.52 -6.63 -8.72
CA GLY A 112 -1.63 -7.49 -9.50
C GLY A 112 -2.00 -7.52 -11.00
N PRO A 113 -1.27 -8.28 -11.83
CA PRO A 113 -1.56 -8.38 -13.25
C PRO A 113 -2.91 -9.05 -13.45
N GLY A 114 -3.89 -8.31 -13.96
CA GLY A 114 -5.17 -8.86 -14.38
C GLY A 114 -4.95 -10.02 -15.34
N HIS A 115 -5.81 -11.02 -15.31
CA HIS A 115 -5.70 -12.31 -16.02
C HIS A 115 -5.27 -12.23 -17.49
N ARG A 116 -3.97 -12.33 -17.73
CA ARG A 116 -3.48 -12.87 -19.00
C ARG A 116 -2.99 -14.33 -18.89
N ALA A 117 -3.03 -14.92 -17.71
CA ALA A 117 -2.69 -16.31 -17.50
C ALA A 117 -3.97 -17.15 -17.37
N LYS A 118 -4.30 -17.93 -18.41
CA LYS A 118 -5.38 -18.94 -18.38
C LYS A 118 -5.19 -19.84 -17.13
N GLY A 119 -6.19 -19.87 -16.25
CA GLY A 119 -6.35 -20.90 -15.23
C GLY A 119 -6.06 -20.54 -13.78
N LEU A 120 -5.89 -19.28 -13.40
CA LEU A 120 -5.79 -18.86 -12.00
C LEU A 120 -7.04 -18.10 -11.56
N ALA A 121 -7.66 -18.58 -10.49
CA ALA A 121 -8.88 -18.01 -9.94
C ALA A 121 -8.67 -16.64 -9.30
N ALA A 122 -9.72 -15.84 -9.39
CA ALA A 122 -9.97 -14.58 -8.71
C ALA A 122 -9.03 -13.42 -9.06
N GLU A 123 -9.54 -12.59 -9.92
CA GLU A 123 -9.13 -11.18 -10.06
C GLU A 123 -9.33 -10.47 -8.72
N GLY A 124 -8.37 -9.65 -8.33
CA GLY A 124 -8.63 -8.65 -7.30
C GLY A 124 -9.74 -7.70 -7.76
N PRO A 125 -10.34 -6.91 -6.87
CA PRO A 125 -11.40 -5.98 -7.22
C PRO A 125 -11.00 -5.09 -8.41
N ASP A 126 -11.89 -4.95 -9.40
CA ASP A 126 -11.62 -4.17 -10.63
C ASP A 126 -11.22 -2.71 -10.33
N ASN A 127 -11.74 -2.14 -9.23
CA ASN A 127 -11.40 -0.79 -8.78
C ASN A 127 -9.93 -0.63 -8.32
N LEU A 128 -9.19 -1.72 -8.14
CA LEU A 128 -7.76 -1.70 -7.77
C LEU A 128 -6.80 -1.78 -8.95
N LYS A 129 -7.31 -2.00 -10.18
CA LYS A 129 -6.49 -2.12 -11.37
C LYS A 129 -5.78 -0.82 -11.70
N SER A 130 -4.45 -0.86 -11.81
CA SER A 130 -3.60 0.33 -11.98
C SER A 130 -3.86 1.40 -10.92
N ARG A 131 -4.24 0.96 -9.73
CA ARG A 131 -4.48 1.81 -8.56
C ARG A 131 -3.58 1.38 -7.42
N ASP A 132 -3.12 2.35 -6.63
CA ASP A 132 -2.24 2.11 -5.49
C ASP A 132 -2.45 3.18 -4.41
N GLY A 133 -1.79 2.99 -3.27
CA GLY A 133 -1.80 3.96 -2.18
C GLY A 133 -3.10 4.01 -1.40
N LEU A 134 -3.12 3.42 -0.20
CA LEU A 134 -4.21 3.55 0.76
C LEU A 134 -3.86 4.58 1.83
N LEU A 135 -4.89 5.26 2.30
CA LEU A 135 -4.77 6.26 3.35
C LEU A 135 -5.84 6.05 4.43
N VAL A 136 -5.40 5.95 5.67
CA VAL A 136 -6.27 6.04 6.87
C VAL A 136 -5.65 7.06 7.81
N ARG A 137 -6.35 8.17 8.07
CA ARG A 137 -5.82 9.30 8.85
C ARG A 137 -4.50 9.80 8.24
N ASN A 138 -3.38 9.69 8.99
CA ASN A 138 -2.03 10.05 8.56
C ASN A 138 -1.16 8.82 8.26
N THR A 139 -1.77 7.65 8.07
CA THR A 139 -1.09 6.42 7.67
C THR A 139 -1.32 6.18 6.20
N PHE A 140 -0.24 6.24 5.42
CA PHE A 140 -0.24 5.97 3.98
C PHE A 140 0.62 4.75 3.69
N ALA A 141 0.16 3.90 2.79
CA ALA A 141 1.01 2.85 2.24
C ALA A 141 0.64 2.48 0.81
N ALA A 142 1.64 2.04 0.03
CA ALA A 142 1.54 1.65 -1.35
C ALA A 142 2.40 0.41 -1.64
N TYR A 143 2.15 -0.26 -2.76
CA TYR A 143 3.11 -1.23 -3.30
C TYR A 143 4.28 -0.54 -4.01
N THR A 144 4.03 0.62 -4.58
CA THR A 144 5.07 1.43 -5.24
C THR A 144 6.18 1.79 -4.28
N HIS A 145 7.42 1.45 -4.66
CA HIS A 145 8.63 1.95 -4.03
C HIS A 145 8.98 3.31 -4.63
N LEU A 146 8.95 4.34 -3.81
CA LEU A 146 9.21 5.70 -4.23
C LEU A 146 10.70 5.93 -4.48
N PHE A 147 11.04 6.52 -5.62
CA PHE A 147 12.37 7.08 -5.82
C PHE A 147 12.45 8.48 -5.21
N ALA A 148 12.71 8.54 -3.91
CA ALA A 148 12.66 9.77 -3.11
C ALA A 148 13.44 10.95 -3.70
N PRO A 149 14.63 10.78 -4.35
CA PRO A 149 15.33 11.88 -5.01
C PRO A 149 14.54 12.56 -6.14
N ALA A 150 13.62 11.83 -6.80
CA ALA A 150 12.76 12.38 -7.84
C ALA A 150 11.45 13.00 -7.29
N VAL A 151 11.26 13.00 -5.96
CA VAL A 151 10.06 13.52 -5.30
C VAL A 151 10.47 14.51 -4.20
N PRO A 152 10.94 15.71 -4.58
CA PRO A 152 11.59 16.65 -3.65
C PRO A 152 10.70 17.14 -2.52
N HIS A 153 9.38 17.11 -2.68
CA HIS A 153 8.42 17.52 -1.64
C HIS A 153 8.21 16.47 -0.54
N TRP A 154 8.56 15.20 -0.76
CA TRP A 154 8.20 14.10 0.13
C TRP A 154 8.74 14.28 1.55
N ALA A 155 10.05 14.49 1.72
CA ALA A 155 10.67 14.61 3.04
C ALA A 155 10.15 15.82 3.81
N ALA A 156 9.98 16.96 3.12
CA ALA A 156 9.47 18.19 3.74
C ALA A 156 8.02 18.03 4.22
N ARG A 157 7.16 17.37 3.44
CA ARG A 157 5.78 17.11 3.82
C ARG A 157 5.67 16.07 4.93
N PHE A 158 6.49 15.01 4.90
CA PHE A 158 6.56 14.06 6.00
C PHE A 158 6.93 14.74 7.32
N ALA A 159 8.01 15.55 7.31
CA ALA A 159 8.42 16.32 8.49
C ALA A 159 7.33 17.31 8.95
N ALA A 160 6.60 17.93 8.02
CA ALA A 160 5.49 18.81 8.35
C ALA A 160 4.32 18.05 9.00
N ALA A 161 4.01 16.85 8.50
CA ALA A 161 3.00 15.98 9.10
C ALA A 161 3.38 15.58 10.54
N CYS A 162 4.66 15.24 10.78
CA CYS A 162 5.14 14.93 12.13
C CYS A 162 4.96 16.12 13.08
N ARG A 163 5.34 17.34 12.66
CA ARG A 163 5.19 18.54 13.50
C ARG A 163 3.75 18.90 13.87
N LYS A 164 2.78 18.55 13.03
CA LYS A 164 1.35 18.79 13.31
C LYS A 164 0.75 17.82 14.32
N ASN A 165 1.42 16.69 14.55
CA ASN A 165 0.94 15.60 15.42
C ASN A 165 1.89 15.35 16.62
N ALA A 166 2.81 16.27 16.90
CA ALA A 166 3.73 16.22 18.04
C ALA A 166 3.08 16.78 19.31
#